data_c44072a25f550410e627df6ed10e1647
#
_entry.id   c44072a25f550410e627df6ed10e1647
#
_cell.length_a   1.000
_cell.length_b   1.000
_cell.length_c   1.000
_cell.angle_alpha   90.00
_cell.angle_beta   90.00
_cell.angle_gamma   90.00
#
_symmetry.space_group_name_H-M   'P 1'
#
loop_
_entity.id
_entity.type
_entity.pdbx_description
1 polymer ?
#
loop_
_entity_poly.entity_id
_entity_poly.type
_entity_poly.pdbx_seq_one_letter_code
_entity_poly.pdbx_strand_id
1 'polypeptide(L)'
;MLRLGGTASQSHIDAFQGIAAIFRGRGIDLDWVLYSGYDELVDAFVSREIDMAWNGPLSYVKIKRRLDEPCRIIAMRDVDVNFVTSFITRQDSDITTMEDLIGRRFAFGRRGSVQTGLLAHYFLKQSGINPRSDLAQFTFYDERDAGSTPDELDVIERVRADEYDAGAVSLGTLDAMNRKGALPADSVRVLWSSPGYSHCCFTAQGDMNGAVSDEVEQA
;
A
#
# COMPACT_ATOMS: atom_id res chain seq x y z
N MET A 1 -13.44 19.75 17.17
CA MET A 1 -12.21 18.94 17.07
C MET A 1 -12.45 17.84 16.07
N LEU A 2 -11.70 17.79 14.97
CA LEU A 2 -11.74 16.71 13.99
C LEU A 2 -10.89 15.55 14.47
N ARG A 3 -11.26 14.32 14.10
CA ARG A 3 -10.52 13.12 14.46
C ARG A 3 -10.10 12.33 13.22
N LEU A 4 -8.78 12.21 13.01
CA LEU A 4 -8.17 11.46 11.92
C LEU A 4 -7.72 10.08 12.39
N GLY A 5 -8.13 9.02 11.71
CA GLY A 5 -7.68 7.65 11.96
C GLY A 5 -6.70 7.14 10.91
N GLY A 6 -5.81 6.24 11.31
CA GLY A 6 -4.92 5.50 10.43
C GLY A 6 -4.49 4.18 11.06
N THR A 7 -3.67 3.40 10.35
CA THR A 7 -3.09 2.16 10.89
C THR A 7 -1.75 2.46 11.58
N ALA A 8 -1.44 1.71 12.64
CA ALA A 8 -0.25 1.93 13.45
C ALA A 8 1.04 1.56 12.68
N SER A 9 1.90 2.55 12.51
CA SER A 9 3.28 2.41 12.06
C SER A 9 4.10 3.62 12.51
N GLN A 10 5.41 3.50 12.59
CA GLN A 10 6.26 4.63 12.96
C GLN A 10 6.13 5.79 11.96
N SER A 11 6.10 5.48 10.67
CA SER A 11 5.92 6.49 9.62
C SER A 11 4.58 7.22 9.70
N HIS A 12 3.52 6.55 10.16
CA HIS A 12 2.21 7.18 10.36
C HIS A 12 2.22 8.10 11.59
N ILE A 13 2.91 7.75 12.67
CA ILE A 13 3.07 8.62 13.83
C ILE A 13 3.70 9.95 13.41
N ASP A 14 4.85 9.89 12.72
CA ASP A 14 5.58 11.08 12.28
C ASP A 14 4.72 11.93 11.30
N ALA A 15 4.04 11.28 10.34
CA ALA A 15 3.17 11.96 9.40
C ALA A 15 1.97 12.64 10.08
N PHE A 16 1.30 11.96 11.01
CA PHE A 16 0.11 12.50 11.68
C PHE A 16 0.47 13.62 12.67
N GLN A 17 1.63 13.55 13.31
CA GLN A 17 2.16 14.68 14.10
C GLN A 17 2.40 15.91 13.22
N GLY A 18 2.98 15.71 12.03
CA GLY A 18 3.20 16.79 11.07
C GLY A 18 1.88 17.39 10.57
N ILE A 19 0.91 16.57 10.17
CA ILE A 19 -0.41 17.00 9.73
C ILE A 19 -1.13 17.79 10.85
N ALA A 20 -1.14 17.27 12.06
CA ALA A 20 -1.76 17.95 13.21
C ALA A 20 -1.11 19.31 13.51
N ALA A 21 0.21 19.42 13.35
CA ALA A 21 0.93 20.69 13.54
C ALA A 21 0.55 21.72 12.46
N ILE A 22 0.47 21.31 11.20
CA ILE A 22 0.05 22.16 10.07
C ILE A 22 -1.38 22.65 10.29
N PHE A 23 -2.30 21.76 10.63
CA PHE A 23 -3.72 22.09 10.84
C PHE A 23 -3.91 23.06 12.01
N ARG A 24 -3.21 22.82 13.12
CA ARG A 24 -3.22 23.74 14.26
C ARG A 24 -2.72 25.14 13.87
N GLY A 25 -1.69 25.24 13.02
CA GLY A 25 -1.20 26.51 12.48
C GLY A 25 -2.23 27.26 11.64
N ARG A 26 -3.24 26.55 11.11
CA ARG A 26 -4.37 27.11 10.34
C ARG A 26 -5.66 27.27 11.15
N GLY A 27 -5.61 27.01 12.46
CA GLY A 27 -6.78 27.13 13.34
C GLY A 27 -7.71 25.93 13.31
N ILE A 28 -7.32 24.82 12.63
CA ILE A 28 -8.09 23.57 12.59
C ILE A 28 -7.66 22.71 13.78
N ASP A 29 -8.60 22.39 14.67
CA ASP A 29 -8.38 21.53 15.83
C ASP A 29 -8.53 20.07 15.40
N LEU A 30 -7.38 19.39 15.19
CA LEU A 30 -7.26 18.00 14.76
C LEU A 30 -6.62 17.13 15.84
N ASP A 31 -7.34 16.09 16.26
CA ASP A 31 -6.83 14.94 17.00
C ASP A 31 -6.62 13.74 16.06
N TRP A 32 -5.81 12.75 16.47
CA TRP A 32 -5.59 11.57 15.66
C TRP A 32 -5.44 10.32 16.50
N VAL A 33 -5.78 9.18 15.89
CA VAL A 33 -5.69 7.85 16.50
C VAL A 33 -5.16 6.83 15.50
N LEU A 34 -4.34 5.89 15.97
CA LEU A 34 -3.81 4.78 15.16
C LEU A 34 -4.37 3.46 15.65
N TYR A 35 -4.92 2.69 14.75
CA TYR A 35 -5.51 1.38 14.99
C TYR A 35 -4.50 0.26 14.67
N SER A 36 -4.65 -0.89 15.32
CA SER A 36 -3.76 -2.04 15.17
C SER A 36 -3.80 -2.65 13.77
N GLY A 37 -4.91 -2.50 13.05
CA GLY A 37 -5.08 -3.05 11.71
C GLY A 37 -6.09 -2.29 10.85
N TYR A 38 -6.25 -2.79 9.63
CA TYR A 38 -7.13 -2.18 8.64
C TYR A 38 -8.62 -2.35 8.98
N ASP A 39 -9.00 -3.47 9.60
CA ASP A 39 -10.41 -3.73 9.91
C ASP A 39 -10.88 -2.87 11.06
N GLU A 40 -10.05 -2.67 12.09
CA GLU A 40 -10.32 -1.77 13.21
C GLU A 40 -10.47 -0.32 12.75
N LEU A 41 -9.65 0.13 11.79
CA LEU A 41 -9.77 1.45 11.19
C LEU A 41 -11.11 1.60 10.44
N VAL A 42 -11.51 0.57 9.67
CA VAL A 42 -12.80 0.56 8.95
C VAL A 42 -13.96 0.57 9.94
N ASP A 43 -13.89 -0.23 11.01
CA ASP A 43 -14.91 -0.27 12.06
C ASP A 43 -15.09 1.08 12.74
N ALA A 44 -13.99 1.74 13.12
CA ALA A 44 -14.00 3.06 13.74
C ALA A 44 -14.61 4.13 12.82
N PHE A 45 -14.30 4.09 11.51
CA PHE A 45 -14.88 5.03 10.55
C PHE A 45 -16.39 4.79 10.38
N VAL A 46 -16.81 3.54 10.22
CA VAL A 46 -18.25 3.19 10.03
C VAL A 46 -19.07 3.49 11.28
N SER A 47 -18.50 3.27 12.47
CA SER A 47 -19.15 3.63 13.75
C SER A 47 -19.09 5.11 14.10
N ARG A 48 -18.51 5.95 13.24
CA ARG A 48 -18.33 7.39 13.45
C ARG A 48 -17.47 7.75 14.68
N GLU A 49 -16.57 6.87 15.07
CA GLU A 49 -15.56 7.17 16.08
C GLU A 49 -14.54 8.19 15.58
N ILE A 50 -14.29 8.20 14.25
CA ILE A 50 -13.41 9.14 13.55
C ILE A 50 -14.16 9.85 12.42
N ASP A 51 -13.77 11.10 12.13
CA ASP A 51 -14.33 11.93 11.07
C ASP A 51 -13.65 11.68 9.72
N MET A 52 -12.39 11.33 9.77
CA MET A 52 -11.55 11.06 8.60
C MET A 52 -10.71 9.80 8.81
N ALA A 53 -10.43 9.09 7.71
CA ALA A 53 -9.53 7.95 7.70
C ALA A 53 -8.46 8.10 6.61
N TRP A 54 -7.18 7.98 6.98
CA TRP A 54 -6.14 7.70 6.00
C TRP A 54 -6.09 6.20 5.75
N ASN A 55 -6.53 5.79 4.59
CA ASN A 55 -6.78 4.40 4.27
C ASN A 55 -6.33 4.02 2.85
N GLY A 56 -5.97 2.76 2.68
CA GLY A 56 -5.71 2.18 1.37
C GLY A 56 -6.99 1.78 0.62
N PRO A 57 -6.88 1.41 -0.66
CA PRO A 57 -8.02 1.13 -1.53
C PRO A 57 -8.97 0.05 -1.00
N LEU A 58 -8.44 -1.01 -0.38
CA LEU A 58 -9.28 -2.09 0.17
C LEU A 58 -10.13 -1.59 1.34
N SER A 59 -9.55 -0.81 2.25
CA SER A 59 -10.28 -0.22 3.37
C SER A 59 -11.35 0.75 2.87
N TYR A 60 -11.04 1.57 1.86
CA TYR A 60 -12.02 2.43 1.20
C TYR A 60 -13.21 1.65 0.64
N VAL A 61 -12.95 0.55 -0.07
CA VAL A 61 -14.03 -0.31 -0.60
C VAL A 61 -14.86 -0.93 0.52
N LYS A 62 -14.22 -1.37 1.62
CA LYS A 62 -14.92 -1.90 2.80
C LYS A 62 -15.79 -0.83 3.46
N ILE A 63 -15.28 0.39 3.63
CA ILE A 63 -16.03 1.55 4.14
C ILE A 63 -17.27 1.78 3.27
N LYS A 64 -17.07 1.96 1.96
CA LYS A 64 -18.19 2.21 1.02
C LYS A 64 -19.27 1.13 1.02
N ARG A 65 -18.89 -0.13 1.24
CA ARG A 65 -19.85 -1.24 1.27
C ARG A 65 -20.66 -1.31 2.56
N ARG A 66 -20.17 -0.69 3.63
CA ARG A 66 -20.78 -0.77 4.97
C ARG A 66 -21.51 0.50 5.36
N LEU A 67 -21.31 1.59 4.62
CA LEU A 67 -22.03 2.85 4.84
C LEU A 67 -23.29 2.89 3.98
N ASP A 68 -24.40 3.26 4.60
CA ASP A 68 -25.65 3.59 3.89
C ASP A 68 -25.57 4.99 3.25
N GLU A 69 -24.74 5.88 3.81
CA GLU A 69 -24.51 7.23 3.33
C GLU A 69 -23.18 7.36 2.58
N PRO A 70 -23.08 8.32 1.63
CA PRO A 70 -21.85 8.52 0.89
C PRO A 70 -20.72 9.00 1.80
N CYS A 71 -19.50 8.47 1.59
CA CYS A 71 -18.26 9.06 2.07
C CYS A 71 -17.54 9.78 0.92
N ARG A 72 -16.65 10.73 1.25
CA ARG A 72 -15.91 11.52 0.26
C ARG A 72 -14.42 11.28 0.39
N ILE A 73 -13.72 11.21 -0.75
CA ILE A 73 -12.27 11.37 -0.78
C ILE A 73 -12.00 12.87 -0.82
N ILE A 74 -11.25 13.37 0.14
CA ILE A 74 -10.94 14.79 0.27
C ILE A 74 -9.51 15.11 -0.15
N ALA A 75 -8.58 14.18 -0.01
CA ALA A 75 -7.19 14.38 -0.43
C ALA A 75 -6.51 13.05 -0.75
N MET A 76 -5.44 13.13 -1.53
CA MET A 76 -4.46 12.07 -1.78
C MET A 76 -3.07 12.68 -1.79
N ARG A 77 -2.06 11.91 -1.39
CA ARG A 77 -0.68 12.33 -1.62
C ARG A 77 -0.36 12.20 -3.11
N ASP A 78 0.54 13.04 -3.61
CA ASP A 78 1.05 12.98 -4.98
C ASP A 78 1.57 11.58 -5.36
N VAL A 79 2.27 10.93 -4.43
CA VAL A 79 2.79 9.56 -4.61
C VAL A 79 1.70 8.48 -4.70
N ASP A 80 0.48 8.79 -4.29
CA ASP A 80 -0.65 7.85 -4.31
C ASP A 80 -1.54 8.00 -5.56
N VAL A 81 -1.36 9.05 -6.38
CA VAL A 81 -2.24 9.35 -7.52
C VAL A 81 -2.02 8.41 -8.70
N ASN A 82 -0.79 8.01 -8.94
CA ASN A 82 -0.43 7.11 -10.04
C ASN A 82 0.48 5.99 -9.53
N PHE A 83 0.00 5.28 -8.54
CA PHE A 83 0.74 4.23 -7.88
C PHE A 83 0.90 3.00 -8.79
N VAL A 84 2.07 2.35 -8.74
CA VAL A 84 2.39 1.24 -9.64
C VAL A 84 2.88 0.04 -8.83
N THR A 85 2.28 -1.12 -9.08
CA THR A 85 2.79 -2.42 -8.68
C THR A 85 3.78 -2.90 -9.73
N SER A 86 4.96 -3.35 -9.31
CA SER A 86 5.97 -3.93 -10.20
C SER A 86 6.32 -5.33 -9.76
N PHE A 87 6.59 -6.19 -10.74
CA PHE A 87 7.23 -7.47 -10.51
C PHE A 87 8.71 -7.35 -10.79
N ILE A 88 9.51 -7.86 -9.89
CA ILE A 88 10.97 -7.82 -9.97
C ILE A 88 11.54 -9.22 -10.08
N THR A 89 12.71 -9.31 -10.70
CA THR A 89 13.56 -10.48 -10.73
C THR A 89 15.02 -10.04 -10.54
N ARG A 90 15.95 -10.98 -10.32
CA ARG A 90 17.36 -10.63 -10.31
C ARG A 90 17.80 -10.10 -11.67
N GLN A 91 18.80 -9.25 -11.67
CA GLN A 91 19.35 -8.66 -12.89
C GLN A 91 19.87 -9.73 -13.88
N ASP A 92 20.51 -10.77 -13.34
CA ASP A 92 21.11 -11.87 -14.10
C ASP A 92 20.15 -13.04 -14.40
N SER A 93 18.86 -12.90 -14.06
CA SER A 93 17.85 -13.94 -14.28
C SER A 93 17.51 -14.13 -15.76
N ASP A 94 17.17 -15.35 -16.14
CA ASP A 94 16.64 -15.73 -17.44
C ASP A 94 15.16 -15.38 -17.67
N ILE A 95 14.46 -14.92 -16.61
CA ILE A 95 13.04 -14.50 -16.66
C ILE A 95 12.94 -13.15 -17.33
N THR A 96 12.46 -13.06 -18.55
CA THR A 96 12.41 -11.83 -19.35
C THR A 96 10.99 -11.38 -19.69
N THR A 97 10.01 -12.27 -19.57
CA THR A 97 8.58 -12.01 -19.81
C THR A 97 7.72 -12.50 -18.65
N MET A 98 6.45 -12.13 -18.63
CA MET A 98 5.50 -12.63 -17.62
C MET A 98 5.32 -14.15 -17.73
N GLU A 99 5.32 -14.70 -18.92
CA GLU A 99 5.17 -16.13 -19.18
C GLU A 99 6.32 -16.96 -18.58
N ASP A 100 7.53 -16.40 -18.50
CA ASP A 100 8.69 -17.06 -17.88
C ASP A 100 8.52 -17.28 -16.36
N LEU A 101 7.48 -16.67 -15.74
CA LEU A 101 7.14 -16.92 -14.33
C LEU A 101 6.48 -18.31 -14.12
N ILE A 102 6.00 -18.95 -15.16
CA ILE A 102 5.43 -20.31 -15.06
C ILE A 102 6.52 -21.28 -14.57
N GLY A 103 6.20 -22.03 -13.52
CA GLY A 103 7.16 -22.94 -12.87
C GLY A 103 8.19 -22.27 -11.96
N ARG A 104 8.11 -20.96 -11.71
CA ARG A 104 9.01 -20.21 -10.86
C ARG A 104 8.48 -20.00 -9.43
N ARG A 105 9.36 -19.60 -8.53
CA ARG A 105 9.05 -19.24 -7.14
C ARG A 105 8.73 -17.74 -7.08
N PHE A 106 7.60 -17.36 -6.46
CA PHE A 106 7.16 -15.96 -6.41
C PHE A 106 6.89 -15.48 -4.97
N ALA A 107 7.48 -14.35 -4.59
CA ALA A 107 7.28 -13.71 -3.30
C ALA A 107 6.24 -12.58 -3.41
N PHE A 108 5.11 -12.71 -2.70
CA PHE A 108 4.16 -11.61 -2.49
C PHE A 108 4.54 -10.81 -1.24
N GLY A 109 4.11 -9.56 -1.14
CA GLY A 109 4.07 -8.81 0.12
C GLY A 109 3.00 -9.35 1.08
N ARG A 110 2.52 -8.55 2.02
CA ARG A 110 1.45 -8.98 2.94
C ARG A 110 0.20 -9.40 2.18
N ARG A 111 -0.47 -10.44 2.66
CA ARG A 111 -1.74 -10.90 2.05
C ARG A 111 -2.79 -9.80 1.98
N GLY A 112 -2.87 -8.93 2.97
CA GLY A 112 -3.78 -7.78 3.00
C GLY A 112 -3.26 -6.52 2.28
N SER A 113 -2.02 -6.51 1.81
CA SER A 113 -1.48 -5.40 1.01
C SER A 113 -2.16 -5.35 -0.35
N VAL A 114 -2.67 -4.17 -0.70
CA VAL A 114 -3.33 -3.99 -2.01
C VAL A 114 -2.30 -4.14 -3.12
N GLN A 115 -1.17 -3.44 -3.05
CA GLN A 115 -0.18 -3.38 -4.13
C GLN A 115 0.61 -4.68 -4.31
N THR A 116 1.07 -5.29 -3.24
CA THR A 116 2.01 -6.42 -3.27
C THR A 116 1.38 -7.78 -2.98
N GLY A 117 0.12 -7.79 -2.49
CA GLY A 117 -0.68 -8.97 -2.25
C GLY A 117 -1.82 -9.11 -3.24
N LEU A 118 -2.88 -8.34 -3.07
CA LEU A 118 -4.15 -8.51 -3.81
C LEU A 118 -4.01 -8.19 -5.30
N LEU A 119 -3.49 -7.00 -5.65
CA LEU A 119 -3.34 -6.60 -7.05
C LEU A 119 -2.24 -7.40 -7.74
N ALA A 120 -1.14 -7.72 -7.05
CA ALA A 120 -0.10 -8.59 -7.60
C ALA A 120 -0.68 -9.96 -8.00
N HIS A 121 -1.47 -10.58 -7.11
CA HIS A 121 -2.16 -11.83 -7.42
C HIS A 121 -3.16 -11.67 -8.57
N TYR A 122 -3.91 -10.56 -8.60
CA TYR A 122 -4.85 -10.24 -9.68
C TYR A 122 -4.12 -10.08 -11.03
N PHE A 123 -3.02 -9.34 -11.08
CA PHE A 123 -2.28 -9.10 -12.31
C PHE A 123 -1.63 -10.37 -12.88
N LEU A 124 -1.12 -11.27 -12.04
CA LEU A 124 -0.69 -12.60 -12.51
C LEU A 124 -1.85 -13.33 -13.21
N LYS A 125 -3.02 -13.34 -12.60
CA LYS A 125 -4.20 -13.99 -13.21
C LYS A 125 -4.66 -13.30 -14.50
N GLN A 126 -4.60 -11.98 -14.58
CA GLN A 126 -4.92 -11.24 -15.81
C GLN A 126 -3.93 -11.55 -16.93
N SER A 127 -2.67 -11.86 -16.61
CA SER A 127 -1.67 -12.32 -17.58
C SER A 127 -1.76 -13.83 -17.90
N GLY A 128 -2.83 -14.49 -17.46
CA GLY A 128 -3.05 -15.92 -17.73
C GLY A 128 -2.32 -16.87 -16.78
N ILE A 129 -1.65 -16.36 -15.73
CA ILE A 129 -0.89 -17.16 -14.76
C ILE A 129 -1.73 -17.35 -13.50
N ASN A 130 -2.16 -18.56 -13.22
CA ASN A 130 -2.81 -18.88 -11.95
C ASN A 130 -1.73 -19.23 -10.91
N PRO A 131 -1.51 -18.42 -9.87
CA PRO A 131 -0.45 -18.68 -8.90
C PRO A 131 -0.50 -20.08 -8.26
N ARG A 132 -1.69 -20.66 -8.12
CA ARG A 132 -1.85 -21.97 -7.46
C ARG A 132 -1.45 -23.16 -8.32
N SER A 133 -1.59 -23.06 -9.65
CA SER A 133 -1.30 -24.17 -10.57
C SER A 133 -0.02 -23.95 -11.37
N ASP A 134 0.35 -22.71 -11.63
CA ASP A 134 1.35 -22.37 -12.64
C ASP A 134 2.68 -21.93 -12.05
N LEU A 135 2.70 -21.51 -10.76
CA LEU A 135 3.94 -21.25 -10.04
C LEU A 135 4.43 -22.52 -9.34
N ALA A 136 5.75 -22.72 -9.30
CA ALA A 136 6.35 -23.84 -8.54
C ALA A 136 6.10 -23.67 -7.04
N GLN A 137 6.18 -22.42 -6.58
CA GLN A 137 5.95 -22.04 -5.19
C GLN A 137 5.55 -20.56 -5.13
N PHE A 138 4.69 -20.21 -4.21
CA PHE A 138 4.52 -18.82 -3.79
C PHE A 138 4.23 -18.73 -2.31
N THR A 139 4.61 -17.61 -1.68
CA THR A 139 4.25 -17.29 -0.31
C THR A 139 3.91 -15.82 -0.19
N PHE A 140 3.06 -15.50 0.79
CA PHE A 140 2.89 -14.13 1.26
C PHE A 140 3.87 -13.83 2.39
N TYR A 141 4.16 -12.55 2.60
CA TYR A 141 5.01 -12.10 3.70
C TYR A 141 4.61 -12.69 5.05
N ASP A 142 3.29 -12.76 5.32
CA ASP A 142 2.74 -13.28 6.58
C ASP A 142 3.01 -14.78 6.81
N GLU A 143 3.50 -15.48 5.79
CA GLU A 143 3.85 -16.91 5.82
C GLU A 143 5.37 -17.13 5.91
N ARG A 144 6.16 -16.05 5.92
CA ARG A 144 7.62 -16.10 5.97
C ARG A 144 8.14 -15.61 7.31
N ASP A 145 9.29 -16.11 7.72
CA ASP A 145 10.04 -15.55 8.85
C ASP A 145 10.86 -14.34 8.37
N ALA A 146 10.24 -13.17 8.42
CA ALA A 146 10.83 -11.90 7.99
C ALA A 146 11.25 -11.00 9.17
N GLY A 147 11.02 -11.43 10.42
CA GLY A 147 11.33 -10.63 11.60
C GLY A 147 10.64 -9.27 11.57
N SER A 148 11.41 -8.19 11.69
CA SER A 148 10.92 -6.80 11.61
C SER A 148 11.13 -6.15 10.24
N THR A 149 11.65 -6.87 9.23
CA THR A 149 11.88 -6.34 7.89
C THR A 149 10.54 -5.96 7.25
N PRO A 150 10.37 -4.73 6.72
CA PRO A 150 9.16 -4.36 5.98
C PRO A 150 8.91 -5.29 4.78
N ASP A 151 7.64 -5.58 4.48
CA ASP A 151 7.26 -6.61 3.53
C ASP A 151 7.83 -6.45 2.11
N GLU A 152 7.90 -5.24 1.57
CA GLU A 152 8.51 -5.01 0.26
C GLU A 152 10.03 -5.16 0.28
N LEU A 153 10.67 -4.80 1.38
CA LEU A 153 12.11 -5.02 1.55
C LEU A 153 12.44 -6.50 1.69
N ASP A 154 11.63 -7.27 2.44
CA ASP A 154 11.76 -8.73 2.52
C ASP A 154 11.64 -9.38 1.13
N VAL A 155 10.69 -8.95 0.30
CA VAL A 155 10.58 -9.45 -1.08
C VAL A 155 11.85 -9.17 -1.87
N ILE A 156 12.38 -7.95 -1.82
CA ILE A 156 13.60 -7.57 -2.54
C ILE A 156 14.80 -8.41 -2.08
N GLU A 157 14.98 -8.52 -0.77
CA GLU A 157 16.11 -9.29 -0.20
C GLU A 157 16.07 -10.76 -0.60
N ARG A 158 14.89 -11.38 -0.56
CA ARG A 158 14.72 -12.80 -0.92
C ARG A 158 14.89 -13.06 -2.42
N VAL A 159 14.43 -12.16 -3.28
CA VAL A 159 14.71 -12.26 -4.72
C VAL A 159 16.21 -12.13 -4.99
N ARG A 160 16.88 -11.19 -4.34
CA ARG A 160 18.34 -11.03 -4.45
C ARG A 160 19.11 -12.26 -3.95
N ALA A 161 18.65 -12.88 -2.87
CA ALA A 161 19.27 -14.07 -2.27
C ALA A 161 18.97 -15.37 -3.04
N ASP A 162 18.23 -15.31 -4.16
CA ASP A 162 17.79 -16.47 -4.91
C ASP A 162 16.87 -17.44 -4.13
N GLU A 163 16.21 -16.93 -3.07
CA GLU A 163 15.18 -17.71 -2.39
C GLU A 163 13.88 -17.74 -3.21
N TYR A 164 13.61 -16.66 -3.96
CA TYR A 164 12.54 -16.55 -4.92
C TYR A 164 13.09 -16.03 -6.26
N ASP A 165 12.48 -16.50 -7.34
CA ASP A 165 12.89 -16.13 -8.71
C ASP A 165 12.34 -14.77 -9.11
N ALA A 166 11.18 -14.40 -8.55
CA ALA A 166 10.52 -13.10 -8.75
C ALA A 166 9.68 -12.70 -7.52
N GLY A 167 9.26 -11.45 -7.48
CA GLY A 167 8.39 -10.96 -6.42
C GLY A 167 7.70 -9.65 -6.74
N ALA A 168 6.70 -9.28 -5.92
CA ALA A 168 5.90 -8.07 -6.10
C ALA A 168 6.31 -6.98 -5.11
N VAL A 169 6.55 -5.78 -5.64
CA VAL A 169 6.88 -4.56 -4.89
C VAL A 169 6.18 -3.36 -5.50
N SER A 170 6.17 -2.22 -4.82
CA SER A 170 5.81 -0.94 -5.44
C SER A 170 7.02 -0.36 -6.18
N LEU A 171 6.78 0.28 -7.33
CA LEU A 171 7.82 1.00 -8.04
C LEU A 171 8.45 2.09 -7.16
N GLY A 172 7.63 2.77 -6.34
CA GLY A 172 8.09 3.80 -5.41
C GLY A 172 9.08 3.30 -4.36
N THR A 173 8.94 2.07 -3.87
CA THR A 173 9.91 1.45 -2.96
C THR A 173 11.26 1.22 -3.65
N LEU A 174 11.26 0.69 -4.87
CA LEU A 174 12.49 0.51 -5.65
C LEU A 174 13.21 1.84 -5.89
N ASP A 175 12.46 2.85 -6.33
CA ASP A 175 13.00 4.18 -6.59
C ASP A 175 13.58 4.83 -5.32
N ALA A 176 12.90 4.66 -4.19
CA ALA A 176 13.38 5.17 -2.91
C ALA A 176 14.66 4.48 -2.45
N MET A 177 14.76 3.16 -2.62
CA MET A 177 15.97 2.41 -2.29
C MET A 177 17.14 2.79 -3.21
N ASN A 178 16.90 2.93 -4.50
CA ASN A 178 17.91 3.37 -5.47
C ASN A 178 18.43 4.77 -5.13
N ARG A 179 17.55 5.74 -4.87
CA ARG A 179 17.94 7.10 -4.49
C ARG A 179 18.78 7.16 -3.20
N LYS A 180 18.51 6.26 -2.25
CA LYS A 180 19.25 6.17 -0.98
C LYS A 180 20.54 5.36 -1.10
N GLY A 181 20.82 4.76 -2.25
CA GLY A 181 21.95 3.81 -2.40
C GLY A 181 21.80 2.55 -1.54
N ALA A 182 20.57 2.23 -1.11
CA ALA A 182 20.29 1.09 -0.26
C ALA A 182 20.14 -0.22 -1.06
N LEU A 183 19.94 -0.12 -2.37
CA LEU A 183 19.89 -1.25 -3.28
C LEU A 183 21.21 -1.29 -4.07
N PRO A 184 22.01 -2.39 -4.00
CA PRO A 184 23.19 -2.51 -4.85
C PRO A 184 22.82 -2.39 -6.32
N ALA A 185 23.62 -1.63 -7.08
CA ALA A 185 23.41 -1.46 -8.50
C ALA A 185 23.33 -2.86 -9.18
N ASP A 186 22.42 -2.96 -10.14
CA ASP A 186 22.24 -4.16 -10.95
C ASP A 186 21.91 -5.45 -10.15
N SER A 187 21.33 -5.32 -8.96
CA SER A 187 20.96 -6.50 -8.16
C SER A 187 19.60 -7.08 -8.54
N VAL A 188 18.64 -6.21 -8.87
CA VAL A 188 17.30 -6.58 -9.35
C VAL A 188 16.90 -5.68 -10.51
N ARG A 189 16.01 -6.16 -11.34
CA ARG A 189 15.36 -5.38 -12.39
C ARG A 189 13.85 -5.54 -12.36
N VAL A 190 13.15 -4.55 -12.90
CA VAL A 190 11.72 -4.63 -13.12
C VAL A 190 11.47 -5.54 -14.32
N LEU A 191 10.69 -6.59 -14.11
CA LEU A 191 10.21 -7.49 -15.15
C LEU A 191 8.95 -6.93 -15.81
N TRP A 192 8.02 -6.42 -14.99
CA TRP A 192 6.73 -5.94 -15.41
C TRP A 192 6.19 -4.88 -14.45
N SER A 193 5.40 -3.95 -14.98
CA SER A 193 4.73 -2.91 -14.16
C SER A 193 3.26 -2.82 -14.54
N SER A 194 2.41 -2.61 -13.54
CA SER A 194 0.98 -2.38 -13.74
C SER A 194 0.71 -1.02 -14.39
N PRO A 195 -0.48 -0.83 -14.99
CA PRO A 195 -1.03 0.51 -15.14
C PRO A 195 -1.08 1.23 -13.80
N GLY A 196 -0.94 2.55 -13.83
CA GLY A 196 -1.06 3.38 -12.62
C GLY A 196 -2.49 3.34 -12.06
N TYR A 197 -2.61 3.36 -10.73
CA TYR A 197 -3.89 3.38 -10.03
C TYR A 197 -3.83 4.30 -8.81
N SER A 198 -5.01 4.72 -8.32
CA SER A 198 -5.13 5.47 -7.07
C SER A 198 -4.90 4.57 -5.87
N HIS A 199 -4.02 4.98 -4.96
CA HIS A 199 -3.65 4.18 -3.79
C HIS A 199 -4.26 4.74 -2.50
N CYS A 200 -3.47 5.21 -1.54
CA CYS A 200 -4.01 5.70 -0.27
C CYS A 200 -4.71 7.06 -0.45
N CYS A 201 -5.77 7.26 0.32
CA CYS A 201 -6.53 8.51 0.32
C CYS A 201 -6.98 8.88 1.74
N PHE A 202 -7.35 10.14 1.90
CA PHE A 202 -8.08 10.64 3.05
C PHE A 202 -9.56 10.60 2.74
N THR A 203 -10.27 9.71 3.44
CA THR A 203 -11.72 9.55 3.31
C THR A 203 -12.40 10.27 4.47
N ALA A 204 -13.38 11.11 4.19
CA ALA A 204 -14.18 11.83 5.18
C ALA A 204 -15.62 11.31 5.22
N GLN A 205 -16.28 11.48 6.37
CA GLN A 205 -17.71 11.25 6.51
C GLN A 205 -18.48 12.12 5.51
N GLY A 206 -19.57 11.60 4.93
CA GLY A 206 -20.31 12.28 3.87
C GLY A 206 -21.00 13.56 4.31
N ASP A 207 -21.35 13.65 5.58
CA ASP A 207 -22.00 14.80 6.22
C ASP A 207 -21.00 15.80 6.86
N MET A 208 -19.68 15.59 6.67
CA MET A 208 -18.70 16.57 7.10
C MET A 208 -19.01 17.93 6.50
N ASN A 209 -19.00 18.97 7.35
CA ASN A 209 -19.28 20.34 6.92
C ASN A 209 -18.37 20.74 5.74
N GLY A 210 -18.98 21.26 4.66
CA GLY A 210 -18.26 21.62 3.45
C GLY A 210 -17.13 22.62 3.69
N ALA A 211 -17.34 23.64 4.51
CA ALA A 211 -16.31 24.62 4.84
C ALA A 211 -15.11 23.96 5.55
N VAL A 212 -15.35 23.01 6.46
CA VAL A 212 -14.29 22.25 7.13
C VAL A 212 -13.55 21.33 6.14
N SER A 213 -14.29 20.70 5.23
CA SER A 213 -13.68 19.88 4.17
C SER A 213 -12.79 20.72 3.27
N ASP A 214 -13.25 21.89 2.83
CA ASP A 214 -12.48 22.80 1.97
C ASP A 214 -11.22 23.33 2.69
N GLU A 215 -11.31 23.62 3.99
CA GLU A 215 -10.15 24.00 4.80
C GLU A 215 -9.13 22.86 4.93
N VAL A 216 -9.60 21.62 5.07
CA VAL A 216 -8.75 20.43 5.13
C VAL A 216 -8.06 20.17 3.78
N GLU A 217 -8.79 20.31 2.68
CA GLU A 217 -8.25 20.15 1.31
C GLU A 217 -7.18 21.19 0.97
N GLN A 218 -7.29 22.40 1.53
CA GLN A 218 -6.32 23.50 1.31
C GLN A 218 -5.15 23.47 2.28
N ALA A 219 -5.19 22.64 3.30
CA ALA A 219 -4.16 22.54 4.33
C ALA A 219 -3.01 21.63 3.94
#